data_94b713b36032c3f98b14dd7879b5f06d
#
_entry.id   94b713b36032c3f98b14dd7879b5f06d
#
_cell.length_a   1.000
_cell.length_b   1.000
_cell.length_c   1.000
_cell.angle_alpha   90.00
_cell.angle_beta   90.00
_cell.angle_gamma   90.00
#
_symmetry.space_group_name_H-M   'P 1'
#
loop_
_entity.id
_entity.type
_entity.pdbx_description
1 polymer ?
#
loop_
_entity_poly.entity_id
_entity_poly.type
_entity_poly.pdbx_seq_one_letter_code
_entity_poly.pdbx_strand_id
1 'polypeptide(L)'
;MTDFNKDDVCVLIPTLNEMATIGGIIQEFHTLGYNNILVVDGHSTDDTVKIAEELGAKILVQSKKGKGAAMIEAFSKITEPYVLMLDGDGTNPPEYADAMLEPLVSGRADHVIGNRRDEFEKGALTSFNRFGNYVMNTMFKWAHGVYMTDILSGYRAFTKKSLEEMHLSEGGFEIETEISSEIVHRDLRFEVVPTYYKKRPGSPTKLRPVRDGWKIIRAINKYGKMNNPLFHFSIIGMILGIIGFILGIYVVIEWFAGIEHLPLTILVMLLIVTGILVFMMGLISDMIVAYHREEIREISKLKKDIEELKKKD
;
A
#
# COMPACT_ATOMS: atom_id res chain seq x y z
N MET A 1 -17.64 3.27 22.18
CA MET A 1 -16.30 3.79 21.85
C MET A 1 -15.37 3.28 22.92
N THR A 2 -14.33 2.56 22.55
CA THR A 2 -13.27 2.18 23.49
C THR A 2 -12.55 3.46 23.89
N ASP A 3 -12.61 3.80 25.18
CA ASP A 3 -11.87 4.94 25.72
C ASP A 3 -10.39 4.57 25.75
N PHE A 4 -9.57 5.25 24.96
CA PHE A 4 -8.13 5.04 24.88
C PHE A 4 -7.38 6.36 25.08
N ASN A 5 -6.15 6.26 25.58
CA ASN A 5 -5.34 7.45 25.82
C ASN A 5 -4.84 8.02 24.48
N LYS A 6 -5.28 9.24 24.13
CA LYS A 6 -4.88 9.92 22.89
C LYS A 6 -3.41 10.35 22.88
N ASP A 7 -2.77 10.41 24.06
CA ASP A 7 -1.33 10.66 24.16
C ASP A 7 -0.48 9.48 23.64
N ASP A 8 -1.07 8.27 23.55
CA ASP A 8 -0.44 7.09 22.94
C ASP A 8 -0.44 7.12 21.40
N VAL A 9 -0.99 8.18 20.80
CA VAL A 9 -1.12 8.34 19.35
C VAL A 9 -0.21 9.45 18.85
N CYS A 10 0.65 9.15 17.89
CA CYS A 10 1.33 10.15 17.08
C CYS A 10 0.51 10.42 15.80
N VAL A 11 0.06 11.66 15.62
CA VAL A 11 -0.54 12.12 14.36
C VAL A 11 0.57 12.56 13.42
N LEU A 12 0.80 11.80 12.35
CA LEU A 12 1.86 12.02 11.38
C LEU A 12 1.31 12.73 10.13
N ILE A 13 1.85 13.90 9.79
CA ILE A 13 1.39 14.72 8.67
C ILE A 13 2.56 15.07 7.74
N PRO A 14 2.80 14.28 6.66
CA PRO A 14 3.76 14.68 5.65
C PRO A 14 3.26 15.90 4.87
N THR A 15 4.10 16.92 4.75
CA THR A 15 3.74 18.21 4.13
C THR A 15 4.78 18.67 3.12
N LEU A 16 4.30 19.41 2.12
CA LEU A 16 5.14 20.19 1.22
C LEU A 16 4.31 21.36 0.66
N ASN A 17 4.56 22.59 1.08
CA ASN A 17 3.80 23.78 0.68
C ASN A 17 2.28 23.60 0.86
N GLU A 18 1.84 23.44 2.10
CA GLU A 18 0.45 23.26 2.51
C GLU A 18 -0.01 24.31 3.54
N MET A 19 0.54 25.54 3.45
CA MET A 19 0.23 26.64 4.39
C MET A 19 -1.27 26.95 4.50
N ALA A 20 -2.05 26.68 3.43
CA ALA A 20 -3.48 26.95 3.42
C ALA A 20 -4.31 25.98 4.26
N THR A 21 -3.78 24.80 4.60
CA THR A 21 -4.54 23.69 5.19
C THR A 21 -3.96 23.22 6.52
N ILE A 22 -2.64 23.28 6.68
CA ILE A 22 -1.95 22.68 7.82
C ILE A 22 -2.45 23.21 9.17
N GLY A 23 -2.70 24.53 9.26
CA GLY A 23 -3.18 25.15 10.49
C GLY A 23 -4.54 24.65 10.92
N GLY A 24 -5.48 24.53 9.97
CA GLY A 24 -6.82 23.99 10.24
C GLY A 24 -6.78 22.52 10.71
N ILE A 25 -5.96 21.70 10.06
CA ILE A 25 -5.79 20.28 10.42
C ILE A 25 -5.28 20.14 11.87
N ILE A 26 -4.23 20.90 12.23
CA ILE A 26 -3.65 20.84 13.57
C ILE A 26 -4.67 21.27 14.63
N GLN A 27 -5.41 22.38 14.39
CA GLN A 27 -6.45 22.87 15.31
C GLN A 27 -7.59 21.88 15.49
N GLU A 28 -8.05 21.23 14.40
CA GLU A 28 -9.07 20.19 14.47
C GLU A 28 -8.59 19.00 15.34
N PHE A 29 -7.33 18.53 15.17
CA PHE A 29 -6.77 17.48 16.02
C PHE A 29 -6.67 17.87 17.48
N HIS A 30 -6.24 19.09 17.79
CA HIS A 30 -6.25 19.59 19.19
C HIS A 30 -7.66 19.62 19.79
N THR A 31 -8.66 20.03 19.00
CA THR A 31 -10.07 20.02 19.44
C THR A 31 -10.56 18.60 19.73
N LEU A 32 -10.08 17.61 18.97
CA LEU A 32 -10.36 16.20 19.18
C LEU A 32 -9.53 15.60 20.35
N GLY A 33 -8.61 16.35 20.95
CA GLY A 33 -7.76 15.93 22.05
C GLY A 33 -6.47 15.23 21.66
N TYR A 34 -6.07 15.25 20.37
CA TYR A 34 -4.80 14.74 19.90
C TYR A 34 -3.74 15.85 19.94
N ASN A 35 -2.80 15.79 20.87
CA ASN A 35 -1.79 16.82 21.06
C ASN A 35 -0.41 16.45 20.54
N ASN A 36 -0.16 15.15 20.30
CA ASN A 36 1.12 14.69 19.80
C ASN A 36 1.12 14.64 18.28
N ILE A 37 1.40 15.78 17.65
CA ILE A 37 1.38 15.96 16.20
C ILE A 37 2.81 16.10 15.69
N LEU A 38 3.19 15.26 14.72
CA LEU A 38 4.47 15.29 14.02
C LEU A 38 4.25 15.69 12.55
N VAL A 39 4.68 16.87 12.19
CA VAL A 39 4.69 17.35 10.81
C VAL A 39 6.04 17.03 10.18
N VAL A 40 6.03 16.30 9.06
CA VAL A 40 7.26 15.98 8.32
C VAL A 40 7.32 16.84 7.08
N ASP A 41 8.22 17.81 7.12
CA ASP A 41 8.33 18.82 6.06
C ASP A 41 9.25 18.39 4.93
N GLY A 42 8.74 18.48 3.71
CA GLY A 42 9.42 18.17 2.46
C GLY A 42 10.27 19.32 1.88
N HIS A 43 10.80 20.21 2.70
CA HIS A 43 11.45 21.48 2.34
C HIS A 43 10.45 22.48 1.74
N SER A 44 9.40 22.80 2.48
CA SER A 44 8.44 23.83 2.12
C SER A 44 9.10 25.20 1.99
N THR A 45 8.63 25.97 1.01
CA THR A 45 9.12 27.31 0.72
C THR A 45 8.12 28.41 1.09
N ASP A 46 6.97 28.00 1.61
CA ASP A 46 5.91 28.85 2.15
C ASP A 46 5.89 28.81 3.70
N ASP A 47 4.89 29.40 4.33
CA ASP A 47 4.79 29.47 5.79
C ASP A 47 4.29 28.15 6.44
N THR A 48 4.27 27.01 5.74
CA THR A 48 3.78 25.72 6.28
C THR A 48 4.42 25.36 7.60
N VAL A 49 5.77 25.37 7.67
CA VAL A 49 6.52 24.99 8.87
C VAL A 49 6.24 25.96 10.01
N LYS A 50 6.29 27.26 9.74
CA LYS A 50 6.05 28.31 10.73
C LYS A 50 4.66 28.17 11.38
N ILE A 51 3.62 27.99 10.56
CA ILE A 51 2.24 27.81 11.04
C ILE A 51 2.15 26.57 11.92
N ALA A 52 2.77 25.46 11.52
CA ALA A 52 2.73 24.21 12.28
C ALA A 52 3.45 24.35 13.64
N GLU A 53 4.62 25.02 13.69
CA GLU A 53 5.36 25.29 14.94
C GLU A 53 4.58 26.20 15.89
N GLU A 54 3.99 27.28 15.37
CA GLU A 54 3.18 28.22 16.15
C GLU A 54 1.96 27.53 16.80
N LEU A 55 1.44 26.45 16.20
CA LEU A 55 0.35 25.65 16.72
C LEU A 55 0.83 24.46 17.57
N GLY A 56 2.11 24.35 17.88
CA GLY A 56 2.67 23.38 18.81
C GLY A 56 2.95 22.00 18.21
N ALA A 57 2.93 21.84 16.88
CA ALA A 57 3.34 20.59 16.25
C ALA A 57 4.88 20.43 16.32
N LYS A 58 5.33 19.18 16.48
CA LYS A 58 6.74 18.82 16.31
C LYS A 58 7.09 18.83 14.83
N ILE A 59 8.22 19.42 14.46
CA ILE A 59 8.67 19.47 13.06
C ILE A 59 9.85 18.54 12.84
N LEU A 60 9.74 17.73 11.78
CA LEU A 60 10.83 16.95 11.23
C LEU A 60 11.07 17.37 9.79
N VAL A 61 12.19 18.03 9.50
CA VAL A 61 12.58 18.30 8.12
C VAL A 61 13.24 17.05 7.54
N GLN A 62 12.68 16.51 6.46
CA GLN A 62 13.18 15.28 5.84
C GLN A 62 14.62 15.44 5.30
N SER A 63 15.43 14.41 5.41
CA SER A 63 16.80 14.40 4.90
C SER A 63 16.88 14.10 3.40
N LYS A 64 15.94 13.31 2.85
CA LYS A 64 15.88 12.86 1.46
C LYS A 64 14.59 13.35 0.81
N LYS A 65 14.63 13.62 -0.50
CA LYS A 65 13.45 14.08 -1.25
C LYS A 65 12.43 12.96 -1.48
N GLY A 66 11.15 13.28 -1.33
CA GLY A 66 10.00 12.47 -1.67
C GLY A 66 9.15 12.06 -0.47
N LYS A 67 7.85 11.86 -0.71
CA LYS A 67 6.88 11.53 0.35
C LYS A 67 7.24 10.25 1.09
N GLY A 68 7.62 9.20 0.37
CA GLY A 68 8.01 7.93 0.98
C GLY A 68 9.25 8.07 1.86
N ALA A 69 10.26 8.82 1.41
CA ALA A 69 11.46 9.08 2.22
C ALA A 69 11.13 9.82 3.51
N ALA A 70 10.24 10.82 3.45
CA ALA A 70 9.73 11.54 4.62
C ALA A 70 9.05 10.59 5.61
N MET A 71 8.17 9.72 5.11
CA MET A 71 7.43 8.75 5.94
C MET A 71 8.37 7.74 6.61
N ILE A 72 9.31 7.16 5.86
CA ILE A 72 10.27 6.18 6.40
C ILE A 72 11.13 6.83 7.50
N GLU A 73 11.59 8.06 7.30
CA GLU A 73 12.36 8.79 8.30
C GLU A 73 11.51 9.08 9.56
N ALA A 74 10.26 9.49 9.38
CA ALA A 74 9.34 9.73 10.49
C ALA A 74 9.03 8.46 11.29
N PHE A 75 8.72 7.36 10.63
CA PHE A 75 8.41 6.08 11.29
C PHE A 75 9.55 5.59 12.20
N SER A 76 10.80 5.87 11.82
CA SER A 76 11.96 5.52 12.65
C SER A 76 12.11 6.33 13.92
N LYS A 77 11.44 7.51 14.01
CA LYS A 77 11.55 8.45 15.14
C LYS A 77 10.33 8.43 16.06
N ILE A 78 9.21 7.87 15.61
CA ILE A 78 7.99 7.75 16.40
C ILE A 78 8.17 6.69 17.46
N THR A 79 7.79 7.02 18.70
CA THR A 79 7.89 6.14 19.88
C THR A 79 6.53 5.66 20.38
N GLU A 80 5.48 6.34 20.00
CA GLU A 80 4.12 6.12 20.44
C GLU A 80 3.56 4.78 19.92
N PRO A 81 2.71 4.08 20.71
CA PRO A 81 2.13 2.79 20.35
C PRO A 81 1.33 2.78 19.06
N TYR A 82 0.69 3.91 18.74
CA TYR A 82 -0.15 4.07 17.56
C TYR A 82 0.28 5.26 16.72
N VAL A 83 0.16 5.12 15.41
CA VAL A 83 0.43 6.19 14.45
C VAL A 83 -0.79 6.39 13.57
N LEU A 84 -1.30 7.61 13.54
CA LEU A 84 -2.34 8.03 12.60
C LEU A 84 -1.73 8.94 11.56
N MET A 85 -1.67 8.51 10.32
CA MET A 85 -1.09 9.26 9.21
C MET A 85 -2.17 9.79 8.29
N LEU A 86 -2.06 11.06 7.89
CA LEU A 86 -2.90 11.69 6.88
C LEU A 86 -2.14 12.76 6.10
N ASP A 87 -2.58 13.06 4.88
CA ASP A 87 -1.96 14.08 4.06
C ASP A 87 -2.29 15.50 4.57
N GLY A 88 -1.30 16.41 4.51
CA GLY A 88 -1.43 17.80 4.96
C GLY A 88 -2.27 18.70 4.06
N ASP A 89 -2.92 18.16 3.03
CA ASP A 89 -3.63 18.91 1.99
C ASP A 89 -5.13 19.17 2.29
N GLY A 90 -5.60 18.77 3.49
CA GLY A 90 -6.97 18.99 3.96
C GLY A 90 -8.03 18.11 3.32
N THR A 91 -7.65 17.10 2.56
CA THR A 91 -8.61 16.19 1.90
C THR A 91 -9.17 15.12 2.83
N ASN A 92 -8.43 14.77 3.90
CA ASN A 92 -8.80 13.75 4.88
C ASN A 92 -9.26 14.43 6.18
N PRO A 93 -10.56 14.35 6.55
CA PRO A 93 -11.05 15.00 7.76
C PRO A 93 -10.53 14.34 9.05
N PRO A 94 -10.01 15.12 10.02
CA PRO A 94 -9.58 14.62 11.33
C PRO A 94 -10.68 13.93 12.15
N GLU A 95 -11.96 14.25 11.91
CA GLU A 95 -13.11 13.65 12.60
C GLU A 95 -13.20 12.12 12.53
N TYR A 96 -12.56 11.49 11.54
CA TYR A 96 -12.47 10.03 11.42
C TYR A 96 -11.36 9.40 12.26
N ALA A 97 -10.55 10.20 12.99
CA ALA A 97 -9.40 9.72 13.74
C ALA A 97 -9.73 8.59 14.71
N ASP A 98 -10.79 8.77 15.53
CA ASP A 98 -11.22 7.77 16.51
C ASP A 98 -11.67 6.47 15.82
N ALA A 99 -12.39 6.56 14.69
CA ALA A 99 -12.82 5.41 13.90
C ALA A 99 -11.64 4.67 13.24
N MET A 100 -10.61 5.40 12.81
CA MET A 100 -9.39 4.83 12.24
C MET A 100 -8.52 4.12 13.29
N LEU A 101 -8.53 4.58 14.53
CA LEU A 101 -7.71 4.03 15.61
C LEU A 101 -8.39 2.89 16.36
N GLU A 102 -9.72 2.86 16.41
CA GLU A 102 -10.50 1.88 17.16
C GLU A 102 -10.12 0.42 16.84
N PRO A 103 -9.94 -0.02 15.55
CA PRO A 103 -9.53 -1.39 15.27
C PRO A 103 -8.14 -1.75 15.79
N LEU A 104 -7.22 -0.77 15.87
CA LEU A 104 -5.87 -0.97 16.42
C LEU A 104 -5.91 -1.14 17.94
N VAL A 105 -6.60 -0.23 18.61
CA VAL A 105 -6.71 -0.21 20.07
C VAL A 105 -7.43 -1.45 20.60
N SER A 106 -8.49 -1.89 19.89
CA SER A 106 -9.20 -3.13 20.21
C SER A 106 -8.43 -4.41 19.87
N GLY A 107 -7.27 -4.28 19.23
CA GLY A 107 -6.42 -5.42 18.82
C GLY A 107 -6.98 -6.25 17.68
N ARG A 108 -7.99 -5.77 16.94
CA ARG A 108 -8.55 -6.46 15.76
C ARG A 108 -7.67 -6.34 14.55
N ALA A 109 -6.99 -5.20 14.39
CA ALA A 109 -6.11 -4.92 13.28
C ALA A 109 -4.71 -4.46 13.74
N ASP A 110 -3.72 -4.62 12.89
CA ASP A 110 -2.37 -4.08 13.03
C ASP A 110 -2.18 -2.84 12.13
N HIS A 111 -3.07 -2.69 11.14
CA HIS A 111 -3.11 -1.59 10.19
C HIS A 111 -4.55 -1.25 9.77
N VAL A 112 -4.84 0.04 9.58
CA VAL A 112 -6.16 0.51 9.10
C VAL A 112 -5.98 1.41 7.87
N ILE A 113 -6.84 1.22 6.88
CA ILE A 113 -6.88 1.99 5.65
C ILE A 113 -8.18 2.80 5.60
N GLY A 114 -8.07 4.12 5.49
CA GLY A 114 -9.21 4.98 5.23
C GLY A 114 -9.64 4.86 3.75
N ASN A 115 -10.86 4.38 3.53
CA ASN A 115 -11.42 4.23 2.19
C ASN A 115 -12.17 5.50 1.78
N ARG A 116 -11.61 6.24 0.81
CA ARG A 116 -12.15 7.48 0.25
C ARG A 116 -12.99 7.30 -1.02
N ARG A 117 -13.24 6.05 -1.44
CA ARG A 117 -13.86 5.76 -2.74
C ARG A 117 -15.37 5.83 -2.72
N ASP A 118 -15.97 5.60 -1.57
CA ASP A 118 -17.42 5.46 -1.44
C ASP A 118 -18.08 6.80 -1.10
N GLU A 119 -17.40 7.65 -0.32
CA GLU A 119 -17.91 8.95 0.09
C GLU A 119 -16.89 10.07 -0.17
N PHE A 120 -17.22 10.98 -1.09
CA PHE A 120 -16.36 12.10 -1.45
C PHE A 120 -17.15 13.34 -1.89
N GLU A 121 -16.57 14.51 -1.65
CA GLU A 121 -17.13 15.79 -2.06
C GLU A 121 -17.20 15.88 -3.58
N LYS A 122 -18.29 16.45 -4.11
CA LYS A 122 -18.46 16.64 -5.56
C LYS A 122 -17.30 17.45 -6.15
N GLY A 123 -16.57 16.82 -7.07
CA GLY A 123 -15.39 17.42 -7.71
C GLY A 123 -14.05 17.19 -6.98
N ALA A 124 -14.03 16.47 -5.85
CA ALA A 124 -12.79 16.07 -5.18
C ALA A 124 -12.00 15.02 -6.01
N LEU A 125 -12.72 14.10 -6.66
CA LEU A 125 -12.13 13.10 -7.55
C LEU A 125 -12.65 13.23 -8.97
N THR A 126 -11.76 13.40 -9.93
CA THR A 126 -12.11 13.37 -11.36
C THR A 126 -12.47 11.94 -11.79
N SER A 127 -13.25 11.79 -12.87
CA SER A 127 -13.56 10.46 -13.43
C SER A 127 -12.29 9.69 -13.82
N PHE A 128 -11.27 10.40 -14.29
CA PHE A 128 -9.95 9.82 -14.60
C PHE A 128 -9.26 9.26 -13.35
N ASN A 129 -9.25 10.02 -12.25
CA ASN A 129 -8.65 9.55 -10.98
C ASN A 129 -9.41 8.35 -10.40
N ARG A 130 -10.73 8.36 -10.48
CA ARG A 130 -11.59 7.23 -10.05
C ARG A 130 -11.29 5.97 -10.86
N PHE A 131 -11.23 6.11 -12.19
CA PHE A 131 -10.88 4.99 -13.07
C PHE A 131 -9.45 4.49 -12.79
N GLY A 132 -8.47 5.39 -12.66
CA GLY A 132 -7.10 5.03 -12.31
C GLY A 132 -7.02 4.26 -10.99
N ASN A 133 -7.69 4.76 -9.94
CA ASN A 133 -7.79 4.06 -8.66
C ASN A 133 -8.42 2.68 -8.79
N TYR A 134 -9.50 2.55 -9.55
CA TYR A 134 -10.15 1.26 -9.79
C TYR A 134 -9.19 0.26 -10.45
N VAL A 135 -8.48 0.70 -11.50
CA VAL A 135 -7.50 -0.14 -12.20
C VAL A 135 -6.38 -0.58 -11.27
N MET A 136 -5.78 0.38 -10.50
CA MET A 136 -4.68 0.07 -9.58
C MET A 136 -5.09 -0.91 -8.48
N ASN A 137 -6.26 -0.72 -7.87
CA ASN A 137 -6.78 -1.65 -6.85
C ASN A 137 -7.09 -3.04 -7.43
N THR A 138 -7.60 -3.10 -8.67
CA THR A 138 -7.86 -4.36 -9.37
C THR A 138 -6.55 -5.09 -9.71
N MET A 139 -5.56 -4.36 -10.22
CA MET A 139 -4.22 -4.92 -10.48
C MET A 139 -3.57 -5.43 -9.19
N PHE A 140 -3.68 -4.66 -8.11
CA PHE A 140 -3.17 -5.08 -6.80
C PHE A 140 -3.85 -6.37 -6.33
N LYS A 141 -5.18 -6.45 -6.41
CA LYS A 141 -5.92 -7.67 -6.07
C LYS A 141 -5.41 -8.89 -6.84
N TRP A 142 -5.19 -8.77 -8.14
CA TRP A 142 -4.69 -9.88 -8.95
C TRP A 142 -3.24 -10.22 -8.62
N ALA A 143 -2.39 -9.19 -8.49
CA ALA A 143 -0.98 -9.40 -8.24
C ALA A 143 -0.67 -9.94 -6.82
N HIS A 144 -1.48 -9.57 -5.82
CA HIS A 144 -1.24 -9.93 -4.41
C HIS A 144 -2.24 -10.93 -3.83
N GLY A 145 -3.34 -11.23 -4.54
CA GLY A 145 -4.39 -12.13 -4.08
C GLY A 145 -5.34 -11.55 -3.03
N VAL A 146 -5.16 -10.28 -2.61
CA VAL A 146 -5.92 -9.62 -1.55
C VAL A 146 -6.53 -8.31 -2.06
N TYR A 147 -7.79 -8.03 -1.71
CA TYR A 147 -8.48 -6.79 -2.04
C TYR A 147 -8.50 -5.83 -0.85
N MET A 148 -7.84 -4.68 -0.97
CA MET A 148 -7.68 -3.68 0.10
C MET A 148 -8.49 -2.40 -0.14
N THR A 149 -9.42 -2.37 -1.07
CA THR A 149 -10.36 -1.29 -1.39
C THR A 149 -9.68 -0.01 -1.89
N ASP A 150 -8.76 0.63 -1.13
CA ASP A 150 -8.04 1.85 -1.54
C ASP A 150 -6.56 1.81 -1.15
N ILE A 151 -5.74 1.12 -1.97
CA ILE A 151 -4.29 0.98 -1.75
C ILE A 151 -3.53 2.32 -1.86
N LEU A 152 -4.13 3.33 -2.48
CA LEU A 152 -3.53 4.64 -2.70
C LEU A 152 -3.97 5.67 -1.66
N SER A 153 -4.71 5.25 -0.63
CA SER A 153 -5.11 6.14 0.44
C SER A 153 -3.90 6.55 1.29
N GLY A 154 -3.74 7.86 1.51
CA GLY A 154 -2.78 8.43 2.47
C GLY A 154 -3.32 8.49 3.89
N TYR A 155 -4.62 8.23 4.12
CA TYR A 155 -5.19 8.16 5.46
C TYR A 155 -5.06 6.75 6.00
N ARG A 156 -4.14 6.54 6.92
CA ARG A 156 -3.78 5.23 7.44
C ARG A 156 -3.50 5.29 8.94
N ALA A 157 -3.79 4.19 9.64
CA ALA A 157 -3.37 4.04 11.01
C ALA A 157 -2.59 2.74 11.19
N PHE A 158 -1.61 2.75 12.11
CA PHE A 158 -0.67 1.67 12.33
C PHE A 158 -0.46 1.42 13.82
N THR A 159 -0.20 0.18 14.19
CA THR A 159 0.50 -0.10 15.43
C THR A 159 2.01 0.14 15.23
N LYS A 160 2.72 0.62 16.25
CA LYS A 160 4.18 0.75 16.21
C LYS A 160 4.86 -0.55 15.82
N LYS A 161 4.38 -1.66 16.38
CA LYS A 161 4.89 -3.00 16.07
C LYS A 161 4.80 -3.34 14.59
N SER A 162 3.67 -3.05 13.93
CA SER A 162 3.52 -3.31 12.49
C SER A 162 4.48 -2.49 11.64
N LEU A 163 4.73 -1.23 12.03
CA LEU A 163 5.71 -0.37 11.34
C LEU A 163 7.16 -0.88 11.47
N GLU A 164 7.54 -1.37 12.66
CA GLU A 164 8.88 -1.94 12.90
C GLU A 164 9.12 -3.23 12.12
N GLU A 165 8.07 -3.98 11.84
CA GLU A 165 8.14 -5.19 11.03
C GLU A 165 8.24 -4.91 9.53
N MET A 166 7.79 -3.75 9.02
CA MET A 166 7.81 -3.41 7.60
C MET A 166 9.20 -3.02 7.11
N HIS A 167 9.55 -3.45 5.88
CA HIS A 167 10.80 -3.07 5.21
C HIS A 167 10.49 -2.13 4.05
N LEU A 168 10.38 -0.84 4.36
CA LEU A 168 10.02 0.18 3.39
C LEU A 168 11.27 0.79 2.73
N SER A 169 11.21 1.00 1.42
CA SER A 169 12.32 1.48 0.59
C SER A 169 11.92 2.50 -0.47
N GLU A 170 10.65 2.57 -0.84
CA GLU A 170 10.17 3.45 -1.90
C GLU A 170 10.12 4.90 -1.44
N GLY A 171 10.77 5.79 -2.19
CA GLY A 171 10.93 7.19 -1.78
C GLY A 171 9.82 8.14 -2.24
N GLY A 172 8.90 7.71 -3.12
CA GLY A 172 7.88 8.56 -3.74
C GLY A 172 6.44 8.24 -3.31
N PHE A 173 5.50 8.50 -4.22
CA PHE A 173 4.07 8.20 -4.03
C PHE A 173 3.74 6.71 -4.10
N GLU A 174 4.66 5.89 -4.52
CA GLU A 174 4.56 4.44 -4.52
C GLU A 174 4.61 3.82 -3.11
N ILE A 175 4.95 4.61 -2.09
CA ILE A 175 5.09 4.15 -0.70
C ILE A 175 3.78 3.56 -0.14
N GLU A 176 2.61 4.12 -0.44
CA GLU A 176 1.33 3.58 0.02
C GLU A 176 1.08 2.18 -0.56
N THR A 177 1.53 1.96 -1.79
CA THR A 177 1.46 0.65 -2.45
C THR A 177 2.45 -0.33 -1.82
N GLU A 178 3.66 0.12 -1.49
CA GLU A 178 4.65 -0.71 -0.78
C GLU A 178 4.14 -1.12 0.60
N ILE A 179 3.60 -0.18 1.38
CA ILE A 179 2.97 -0.47 2.68
C ILE A 179 1.87 -1.53 2.53
N SER A 180 0.97 -1.35 1.55
CA SER A 180 -0.08 -2.33 1.28
C SER A 180 0.48 -3.71 0.90
N SER A 181 1.59 -3.75 0.17
CA SER A 181 2.28 -4.99 -0.21
C SER A 181 2.97 -5.66 0.98
N GLU A 182 3.59 -4.88 1.88
CA GLU A 182 4.22 -5.38 3.10
C GLU A 182 3.18 -5.97 4.07
N ILE A 183 1.97 -5.37 4.16
CA ILE A 183 0.86 -5.92 4.94
C ILE A 183 0.52 -7.34 4.46
N VAL A 184 0.39 -7.54 3.14
CA VAL A 184 0.11 -8.85 2.56
C VAL A 184 1.29 -9.82 2.75
N HIS A 185 2.52 -9.33 2.54
CA HIS A 185 3.73 -10.15 2.63
C HIS A 185 3.95 -10.71 4.05
N ARG A 186 3.66 -9.89 5.06
CA ARG A 186 3.83 -10.24 6.47
C ARG A 186 2.58 -10.79 7.14
N ASP A 187 1.51 -10.98 6.38
CA ASP A 187 0.23 -11.46 6.89
C ASP A 187 -0.30 -10.62 8.08
N LEU A 188 -0.08 -9.29 8.03
CA LEU A 188 -0.58 -8.38 9.05
C LEU A 188 -2.10 -8.23 8.92
N ARG A 189 -2.77 -8.12 10.05
CA ARG A 189 -4.22 -7.91 10.09
C ARG A 189 -4.53 -6.48 9.70
N PHE A 190 -5.46 -6.29 8.79
CA PHE A 190 -5.89 -4.95 8.40
C PHE A 190 -7.41 -4.82 8.37
N GLU A 191 -7.88 -3.61 8.65
CA GLU A 191 -9.28 -3.22 8.46
C GLU A 191 -9.37 -2.01 7.53
N VAL A 192 -10.54 -1.86 6.91
CA VAL A 192 -10.85 -0.73 6.02
C VAL A 192 -11.99 0.06 6.63
N VAL A 193 -11.75 1.34 6.90
CA VAL A 193 -12.73 2.25 7.49
C VAL A 193 -13.21 3.22 6.42
N PRO A 194 -14.52 3.34 6.15
CA PRO A 194 -15.04 4.37 5.25
C PRO A 194 -14.71 5.76 5.79
N THR A 195 -14.15 6.61 4.93
CA THR A 195 -13.81 8.00 5.27
C THR A 195 -14.30 8.93 4.17
N TYR A 196 -14.80 10.10 4.55
CA TYR A 196 -15.16 11.13 3.60
C TYR A 196 -13.91 11.79 2.99
N TYR A 197 -13.93 12.07 1.69
CA TYR A 197 -12.82 12.72 1.00
C TYR A 197 -13.23 14.11 0.55
N LYS A 198 -12.66 15.14 1.19
CA LYS A 198 -12.94 16.56 0.87
C LYS A 198 -12.21 16.99 -0.39
N LYS A 199 -12.75 18.00 -1.05
CA LYS A 199 -12.04 18.66 -2.15
C LYS A 199 -10.85 19.42 -1.58
N ARG A 200 -9.69 19.26 -2.24
CA ARG A 200 -8.46 19.95 -1.84
C ARG A 200 -8.64 21.46 -1.98
N PRO A 201 -8.50 22.26 -0.90
CA PRO A 201 -8.47 23.69 -0.98
C PRO A 201 -7.09 24.18 -1.42
N GLY A 202 -7.05 25.17 -2.32
CA GLY A 202 -5.90 26.03 -2.59
C GLY A 202 -4.88 25.50 -3.59
N SER A 203 -4.06 24.51 -3.27
CA SER A 203 -2.93 24.12 -4.12
C SER A 203 -3.25 22.96 -5.09
N PRO A 204 -2.65 22.93 -6.29
CA PRO A 204 -2.82 21.81 -7.21
C PRO A 204 -2.20 20.53 -6.64
N THR A 205 -2.71 19.36 -7.06
CA THR A 205 -2.11 18.08 -6.69
C THR A 205 -0.65 17.98 -7.15
N LYS A 206 0.21 17.48 -6.29
CA LYS A 206 1.64 17.26 -6.58
C LYS A 206 1.88 15.93 -7.28
N LEU A 207 0.91 15.04 -7.30
CA LEU A 207 0.95 13.77 -8.01
C LEU A 207 0.86 14.02 -9.53
N ARG A 208 1.79 13.43 -10.27
CA ARG A 208 1.82 13.44 -11.75
C ARG A 208 1.20 12.13 -12.25
N PRO A 209 -0.07 12.14 -12.76
CA PRO A 209 -0.85 10.92 -12.95
C PRO A 209 -0.15 9.85 -13.81
N VAL A 210 0.48 10.24 -14.92
CA VAL A 210 1.14 9.27 -15.82
C VAL A 210 2.45 8.76 -15.23
N ARG A 211 3.32 9.66 -14.76
CA ARG A 211 4.65 9.31 -14.26
C ARG A 211 4.57 8.50 -12.96
N ASP A 212 3.78 8.99 -12.02
CA ASP A 212 3.66 8.35 -10.71
C ASP A 212 2.77 7.11 -10.81
N GLY A 213 1.75 7.12 -11.67
CA GLY A 213 0.96 5.94 -12.00
C GLY A 213 1.81 4.78 -12.54
N TRP A 214 2.77 5.06 -13.43
CA TRP A 214 3.71 4.03 -13.92
C TRP A 214 4.59 3.46 -12.81
N LYS A 215 5.03 4.30 -11.86
CA LYS A 215 5.81 3.84 -10.71
C LYS A 215 4.98 2.94 -9.79
N ILE A 216 3.71 3.31 -9.55
CA ILE A 216 2.76 2.51 -8.77
C ILE A 216 2.55 1.13 -9.44
N ILE A 217 2.32 1.09 -10.76
CA ILE A 217 2.18 -0.18 -11.50
C ILE A 217 3.45 -1.03 -11.37
N ARG A 218 4.63 -0.40 -11.46
CA ARG A 218 5.91 -1.10 -11.28
C ARG A 218 6.04 -1.65 -9.86
N ALA A 219 5.64 -0.88 -8.84
CA ALA A 219 5.63 -1.33 -7.44
C ALA A 219 4.68 -2.51 -7.24
N ILE A 220 3.43 -2.44 -7.74
CA ILE A 220 2.47 -3.55 -7.71
C ILE A 220 3.08 -4.83 -8.30
N ASN A 221 3.70 -4.74 -9.47
CA ASN A 221 4.32 -5.90 -10.12
C ASN A 221 5.57 -6.41 -9.39
N LYS A 222 6.42 -5.48 -8.88
CA LYS A 222 7.64 -5.83 -8.13
C LYS A 222 7.31 -6.67 -6.90
N TYR A 223 6.41 -6.17 -6.07
CA TYR A 223 6.02 -6.83 -4.82
C TYR A 223 5.02 -7.96 -5.02
N GLY A 224 4.18 -7.86 -6.06
CA GLY A 224 3.21 -8.91 -6.41
C GLY A 224 3.86 -10.24 -6.73
N LYS A 225 5.04 -10.24 -7.38
CA LYS A 225 5.81 -11.47 -7.66
C LYS A 225 6.23 -12.21 -6.39
N MET A 226 6.43 -11.47 -5.29
CA MET A 226 6.79 -12.07 -3.99
C MET A 226 5.55 -12.61 -3.27
N ASN A 227 4.40 -11.96 -3.44
CA ASN A 227 3.18 -12.26 -2.71
C ASN A 227 2.26 -13.30 -3.40
N ASN A 228 2.30 -13.35 -4.73
CA ASN A 228 1.48 -14.27 -5.54
C ASN A 228 2.26 -14.72 -6.79
N PRO A 229 3.30 -15.51 -6.63
CA PRO A 229 4.13 -15.97 -7.75
C PRO A 229 3.32 -16.80 -8.75
N LEU A 230 2.38 -17.63 -8.29
CA LEU A 230 1.53 -18.44 -9.17
C LEU A 230 0.82 -17.59 -10.22
N PHE A 231 0.24 -16.46 -9.85
CA PHE A 231 -0.43 -15.57 -10.80
C PHE A 231 0.52 -15.09 -11.90
N HIS A 232 1.73 -14.66 -11.55
CA HIS A 232 2.71 -14.11 -12.50
C HIS A 232 3.24 -15.19 -13.45
N PHE A 233 3.63 -16.33 -12.92
CA PHE A 233 4.11 -17.45 -13.73
C PHE A 233 3.01 -18.06 -14.59
N SER A 234 1.77 -18.13 -14.08
CA SER A 234 0.62 -18.63 -14.85
C SER A 234 0.32 -17.78 -16.07
N ILE A 235 0.40 -16.45 -15.96
CA ILE A 235 0.20 -15.56 -17.12
C ILE A 235 1.26 -15.83 -18.19
N ILE A 236 2.54 -15.93 -17.80
CA ILE A 236 3.64 -16.20 -18.75
C ILE A 236 3.46 -17.58 -19.40
N GLY A 237 3.19 -18.61 -18.60
CA GLY A 237 2.97 -19.95 -19.08
C GLY A 237 1.76 -20.06 -20.02
N MET A 238 0.67 -19.36 -19.70
CA MET A 238 -0.54 -19.30 -20.51
C MET A 238 -0.27 -18.60 -21.86
N ILE A 239 0.46 -17.48 -21.89
CA ILE A 239 0.81 -16.76 -23.13
C ILE A 239 1.63 -17.70 -24.04
N LEU A 240 2.67 -18.36 -23.52
CA LEU A 240 3.49 -19.30 -24.27
C LEU A 240 2.65 -20.47 -24.80
N GLY A 241 1.76 -21.03 -23.97
CA GLY A 241 0.86 -22.12 -24.34
C GLY A 241 -0.12 -21.71 -25.44
N ILE A 242 -0.74 -20.53 -25.35
CA ILE A 242 -1.67 -20.01 -26.37
C ILE A 242 -0.95 -19.79 -27.70
N ILE A 243 0.24 -19.16 -27.69
CA ILE A 243 1.04 -18.97 -28.91
C ILE A 243 1.39 -20.32 -29.52
N GLY A 244 1.89 -21.25 -28.72
CA GLY A 244 2.19 -22.61 -29.16
C GLY A 244 0.98 -23.34 -29.73
N PHE A 245 -0.19 -23.21 -29.07
CA PHE A 245 -1.44 -23.82 -29.53
C PHE A 245 -1.91 -23.28 -30.91
N ILE A 246 -1.90 -21.92 -31.06
CA ILE A 246 -2.27 -21.27 -32.34
C ILE A 246 -1.35 -21.70 -33.47
N LEU A 247 -0.04 -21.68 -33.23
CA LEU A 247 0.95 -22.16 -34.22
C LEU A 247 0.79 -23.66 -34.50
N GLY A 248 0.44 -24.45 -33.50
CA GLY A 248 0.17 -25.88 -33.63
C GLY A 248 -1.04 -26.16 -34.54
N ILE A 249 -2.12 -25.40 -34.40
CA ILE A 249 -3.29 -25.49 -35.29
C ILE A 249 -2.87 -25.18 -36.73
N TYR A 250 -2.08 -24.11 -36.94
CA TYR A 250 -1.57 -23.77 -38.28
C TYR A 250 -0.74 -24.90 -38.88
N VAL A 251 0.21 -25.49 -38.16
CA VAL A 251 1.03 -26.63 -38.60
C VAL A 251 0.16 -27.82 -38.98
N VAL A 252 -0.88 -28.13 -38.22
CA VAL A 252 -1.78 -29.26 -38.53
C VAL A 252 -2.58 -29.00 -39.79
N ILE A 253 -3.08 -27.77 -40.00
CA ILE A 253 -3.80 -27.42 -41.24
C ILE A 253 -2.91 -27.57 -42.49
N GLU A 254 -1.71 -27.05 -42.44
CA GLU A 254 -0.74 -27.14 -43.54
C GLU A 254 -0.33 -28.60 -43.80
N TRP A 255 -0.18 -29.41 -42.74
CA TRP A 255 0.12 -30.83 -42.89
C TRP A 255 -0.98 -31.58 -43.68
N PHE A 256 -2.25 -31.27 -43.45
CA PHE A 256 -3.37 -31.80 -44.22
C PHE A 256 -3.35 -31.33 -45.70
N ALA A 257 -2.74 -30.17 -45.96
CA ALA A 257 -2.50 -29.66 -47.31
C ALA A 257 -1.23 -30.27 -47.97
N GLY A 258 -0.53 -31.18 -47.29
CA GLY A 258 0.69 -31.81 -47.79
C GLY A 258 1.96 -30.99 -47.62
N ILE A 259 1.93 -29.94 -46.80
CA ILE A 259 3.08 -29.05 -46.52
C ILE A 259 3.66 -29.38 -45.15
N GLU A 260 4.92 -29.73 -45.09
CA GLU A 260 5.62 -30.07 -43.84
C GLU A 260 6.44 -28.88 -43.32
N HIS A 261 6.21 -28.51 -42.04
CA HIS A 261 6.92 -27.45 -41.34
C HIS A 261 7.72 -27.97 -40.15
N LEU A 262 8.74 -28.84 -40.39
CA LEU A 262 9.51 -29.47 -39.32
C LEU A 262 10.08 -28.49 -38.27
N PRO A 263 10.76 -27.36 -38.64
CA PRO A 263 11.27 -26.41 -37.67
C PRO A 263 10.16 -25.75 -36.83
N LEU A 264 8.99 -25.46 -37.43
CA LEU A 264 7.87 -24.86 -36.75
C LEU A 264 7.19 -25.83 -35.77
N THR A 265 7.12 -27.11 -36.15
CA THR A 265 6.61 -28.18 -35.24
C THR A 265 7.46 -28.29 -33.97
N ILE A 266 8.81 -28.22 -34.14
CA ILE A 266 9.72 -28.21 -32.98
C ILE A 266 9.51 -26.97 -32.13
N LEU A 267 9.33 -25.79 -32.72
CA LEU A 267 9.06 -24.56 -32.02
C LEU A 267 7.73 -24.64 -31.22
N VAL A 268 6.67 -25.17 -31.83
CA VAL A 268 5.37 -25.39 -31.17
C VAL A 268 5.53 -26.27 -29.94
N MET A 269 6.20 -27.40 -30.07
CA MET A 269 6.47 -28.31 -28.94
C MET A 269 7.27 -27.60 -27.84
N LEU A 270 8.32 -26.85 -28.22
CA LEU A 270 9.14 -26.10 -27.26
C LEU A 270 8.28 -25.06 -26.49
N LEU A 271 7.42 -24.30 -27.17
CA LEU A 271 6.56 -23.28 -26.55
C LEU A 271 5.58 -23.90 -25.58
N ILE A 272 4.91 -24.99 -25.93
CA ILE A 272 3.94 -25.68 -25.07
C ILE A 272 4.64 -26.25 -23.83
N VAL A 273 5.74 -26.99 -24.02
CA VAL A 273 6.49 -27.61 -22.92
C VAL A 273 7.05 -26.51 -21.99
N THR A 274 7.63 -25.45 -22.53
CA THR A 274 8.13 -24.32 -21.74
C THR A 274 7.00 -23.63 -20.98
N GLY A 275 5.82 -23.46 -21.61
CA GLY A 275 4.64 -22.91 -20.95
C GLY A 275 4.20 -23.72 -19.74
N ILE A 276 4.16 -25.06 -19.88
CA ILE A 276 3.83 -25.98 -18.78
C ILE A 276 4.91 -25.91 -17.69
N LEU A 277 6.19 -25.91 -18.04
CA LEU A 277 7.28 -25.82 -17.05
C LEU A 277 7.22 -24.52 -16.26
N VAL A 278 6.96 -23.38 -16.93
CA VAL A 278 6.81 -22.08 -16.27
C VAL A 278 5.61 -22.09 -15.31
N PHE A 279 4.48 -22.67 -15.71
CA PHE A 279 3.33 -22.84 -14.83
C PHE A 279 3.65 -23.68 -13.59
N MET A 280 4.35 -24.82 -13.78
CA MET A 280 4.79 -25.69 -12.67
C MET A 280 5.74 -24.96 -11.71
N MET A 281 6.65 -24.13 -12.23
CA MET A 281 7.48 -23.26 -11.39
C MET A 281 6.64 -22.29 -10.56
N GLY A 282 5.54 -21.77 -11.11
CA GLY A 282 4.58 -20.96 -10.39
C GLY A 282 3.95 -21.69 -9.21
N LEU A 283 3.50 -22.92 -9.41
CA LEU A 283 2.93 -23.76 -8.35
C LEU A 283 3.95 -24.01 -7.22
N ILE A 284 5.18 -24.38 -7.57
CA ILE A 284 6.23 -24.63 -6.58
C ILE A 284 6.53 -23.35 -5.78
N SER A 285 6.66 -22.21 -6.47
CA SER A 285 6.93 -20.92 -5.82
C SER A 285 5.79 -20.52 -4.87
N ASP A 286 4.54 -20.76 -5.26
CA ASP A 286 3.37 -20.47 -4.43
C ASP A 286 3.33 -21.32 -3.16
N MET A 287 3.67 -22.60 -3.28
CA MET A 287 3.82 -23.48 -2.12
C MET A 287 4.91 -22.98 -1.16
N ILE A 288 6.06 -22.53 -1.67
CA ILE A 288 7.14 -21.96 -0.85
C ILE A 288 6.64 -20.71 -0.09
N VAL A 289 5.93 -19.83 -0.77
CA VAL A 289 5.34 -18.63 -0.14
C VAL A 289 4.32 -19.01 0.93
N ALA A 290 3.47 -20.00 0.67
CA ALA A 290 2.48 -20.49 1.64
C ALA A 290 3.16 -21.03 2.91
N TYR A 291 4.17 -21.89 2.75
CA TYR A 291 4.97 -22.39 3.89
C TYR A 291 5.65 -21.28 4.68
N HIS A 292 6.27 -20.33 3.99
CA HIS A 292 6.93 -19.23 4.64
C HIS A 292 5.97 -18.36 5.47
N ARG A 293 4.75 -18.12 4.97
CA ARG A 293 3.71 -17.42 5.73
C ARG A 293 3.27 -18.20 6.97
N GLU A 294 3.17 -19.51 6.87
CA GLU A 294 2.83 -20.39 8.00
C GLU A 294 3.92 -20.30 9.09
N GLU A 295 5.20 -20.37 8.71
CA GLU A 295 6.32 -20.20 9.63
C GLU A 295 6.29 -18.84 10.33
N ILE A 296 6.02 -17.74 9.60
CA ILE A 296 5.91 -16.40 10.19
C ILE A 296 4.77 -16.35 11.22
N ARG A 297 3.62 -16.97 10.93
CA ARG A 297 2.49 -17.03 11.87
C ARG A 297 2.84 -17.80 13.14
N GLU A 298 3.51 -18.93 13.02
CA GLU A 298 3.95 -19.72 14.17
C GLU A 298 4.96 -18.97 15.03
N ILE A 299 5.95 -18.31 14.39
CA ILE A 299 6.93 -17.47 15.10
C ILE A 299 6.25 -16.31 15.83
N SER A 300 5.29 -15.65 15.19
CA SER A 300 4.52 -14.56 15.79
C SER A 300 3.70 -15.03 17.00
N LYS A 301 3.12 -16.22 16.92
CA LYS A 301 2.38 -16.84 18.02
C LYS A 301 3.30 -17.16 19.20
N LEU A 302 4.44 -17.79 18.92
CA LEU A 302 5.45 -18.09 19.95
C LEU A 302 5.98 -16.83 20.63
N LYS A 303 6.22 -15.74 19.88
CA LYS A 303 6.62 -14.47 20.45
C LYS A 303 5.57 -13.91 21.41
N LYS A 304 4.28 -13.99 21.06
CA LYS A 304 3.19 -13.57 21.96
C LYS A 304 3.14 -14.40 23.24
N ASP A 305 3.27 -15.72 23.13
CA ASP A 305 3.26 -16.62 24.27
C ASP A 305 4.43 -16.31 25.22
N ILE A 306 5.61 -16.01 24.67
CA ILE A 306 6.80 -15.61 25.46
C ILE A 306 6.58 -14.25 26.15
N GLU A 307 5.97 -13.27 25.46
CA GLU A 307 5.67 -11.96 26.04
C GLU A 307 4.63 -12.07 27.18
N GLU A 308 3.64 -12.94 27.05
CA GLU A 308 2.65 -13.21 28.07
C GLU A 308 3.28 -13.89 29.31
N LEU A 309 4.22 -14.82 29.11
CA LEU A 309 4.95 -15.47 30.20
C LEU A 309 5.80 -14.45 30.96
N LYS A 310 6.52 -13.57 30.24
CA LYS A 310 7.36 -12.51 30.85
C LYS A 310 6.56 -11.46 31.63
N LYS A 311 5.27 -11.30 31.39
CA LYS A 311 4.38 -10.39 32.15
C LYS A 311 3.82 -11.03 33.43
N LYS A 312 3.93 -12.36 33.55
CA LYS A 312 3.45 -13.11 34.71
C LYS A 312 4.52 -13.36 35.78
N ASP A 313 5.79 -13.19 35.40
CA ASP A 313 6.95 -13.15 36.30
C ASP A 313 7.24 -11.70 36.73
#